data_05bfcd359389546f2abb5af75d9e7c50
#
_entry.id   05bfcd359389546f2abb5af75d9e7c50
#
_cell.length_a   1.000
_cell.length_b   1.000
_cell.length_c   1.000
_cell.angle_alpha   90.00
_cell.angle_beta   90.00
_cell.angle_gamma   90.00
#
_symmetry.space_group_name_H-M   'P 1'
#
loop_
_entity.id
_entity.type
_entity.pdbx_description
1 polymer ?
#
loop_
_entity_poly.entity_id
_entity_poly.type
_entity_poly.pdbx_seq_one_letter_code
_entity_poly.pdbx_strand_id
1 'polypeptide(L)'
;MKHFITLKDIPAVDLRKIINDAKKRKKKRKKFSNLDIDKDNPLKGKLLIQMFEKTSLRTRISFYLAIKQLGGGTLTLRPNELHLGQGGESIPDTAKI
;
A
#
# COMPACT_ATOMS: atom_id res chain seq x y z
N MET A 1 7.66 -13.28 7.56
CA MET A 1 6.92 -12.12 7.02
C MET A 1 5.92 -11.63 8.04
N LYS A 2 5.91 -10.33 8.30
CA LYS A 2 4.93 -9.74 9.23
C LYS A 2 3.65 -9.41 8.47
N HIS A 3 2.52 -9.69 9.09
CA HIS A 3 1.20 -9.35 8.54
C HIS A 3 0.61 -8.20 9.32
N PHE A 4 -0.03 -7.28 8.60
CA PHE A 4 -0.77 -6.18 9.20
C PHE A 4 -2.27 -6.44 8.99
N ILE A 5 -2.92 -7.02 9.99
CA ILE A 5 -4.35 -7.32 9.92
C ILE A 5 -5.16 -6.31 10.70
N THR A 6 -4.69 -5.90 11.87
CA THR A 6 -5.35 -4.92 12.72
C THR A 6 -4.32 -4.15 13.53
N LEU A 7 -4.65 -2.89 13.87
CA LEU A 7 -3.79 -2.04 14.69
C LEU A 7 -3.51 -2.65 16.06
N LYS A 8 -4.41 -3.49 16.57
CA LYS A 8 -4.22 -4.14 17.87
C LYS A 8 -3.02 -5.08 17.90
N ASP A 9 -2.63 -5.61 16.76
CA ASP A 9 -1.51 -6.55 16.65
C ASP A 9 -0.15 -5.87 16.60
N ILE A 10 -0.12 -4.54 16.56
CA ILE A 10 1.11 -3.77 16.45
C ILE A 10 1.40 -3.07 17.77
N PRO A 11 2.59 -3.29 18.37
CA PRO A 11 2.96 -2.58 19.59
C PRO A 11 2.93 -1.06 19.41
N ALA A 12 2.52 -0.34 20.46
CA ALA A 12 2.42 1.12 20.41
C ALA A 12 3.77 1.78 20.03
N VAL A 13 4.87 1.21 20.46
CA VAL A 13 6.22 1.68 20.11
C VAL A 13 6.45 1.62 18.60
N ASP A 14 6.04 0.54 17.96
CA ASP A 14 6.22 0.36 16.51
C ASP A 14 5.31 1.29 15.73
N LEU A 15 4.06 1.49 16.16
CA LEU A 15 3.15 2.46 15.54
C LEU A 15 3.73 3.88 15.62
N ARG A 16 4.31 4.26 16.76
CA ARG A 16 4.93 5.57 16.92
C ARG A 16 6.13 5.75 15.99
N LYS A 17 6.93 4.71 15.80
CA LYS A 17 8.05 4.74 14.84
C LYS A 17 7.56 4.95 13.42
N ILE A 18 6.49 4.28 13.02
CA ILE A 18 5.91 4.44 11.68
C ILE A 18 5.43 5.88 11.48
N ILE A 19 4.71 6.45 12.45
CA ILE A 19 4.21 7.83 12.37
C ILE A 19 5.37 8.82 12.30
N ASN A 20 6.40 8.63 13.11
CA ASN A 20 7.57 9.51 13.12
C ASN A 20 8.34 9.44 11.81
N ASP A 21 8.49 8.24 11.23
CA ASP A 21 9.12 8.07 9.93
C ASP A 21 8.33 8.78 8.83
N ALA A 22 7.00 8.66 8.84
CA ALA A 22 6.14 9.34 7.89
C ALA A 22 6.28 10.86 7.99
N LYS A 23 6.35 11.40 9.20
CA LYS A 23 6.56 12.85 9.42
C LYS A 23 7.91 13.32 8.86
N LYS A 24 8.97 12.55 9.08
CA LYS A 24 10.29 12.86 8.55
C LYS A 24 10.30 12.86 7.03
N ARG A 25 9.68 11.85 6.41
CA ARG A 25 9.57 11.76 4.95
C ARG A 25 8.80 12.94 4.38
N LYS A 26 7.69 13.31 5.01
CA LYS A 26 6.89 14.46 4.61
C LYS A 26 7.71 15.76 4.62
N LYS A 27 8.52 15.99 5.64
CA LYS A 27 9.40 17.16 5.71
C LYS A 27 10.45 17.16 4.61
N LYS A 28 11.08 16.03 4.34
CA LYS A 28 12.09 15.91 3.28
C LYS A 28 11.50 16.13 1.89
N ARG A 29 10.20 15.87 1.72
CA ARG A 29 9.53 15.96 0.43
C ARG A 29 8.94 17.34 0.10
N LYS A 30 9.17 18.36 0.91
CA LYS A 30 8.59 19.70 0.68
C LYS A 30 8.89 20.28 -0.70
N LYS A 31 10.07 19.97 -1.26
CA LYS A 31 10.50 20.45 -2.58
C LYS A 31 10.28 19.40 -3.69
N PHE A 32 9.74 18.23 -3.35
CA PHE A 32 9.52 17.16 -4.30
C PHE A 32 8.14 17.28 -4.93
N SER A 33 8.00 16.82 -6.18
CA SER A 33 6.69 16.61 -6.77
C SER A 33 6.05 15.34 -6.20
N ASN A 34 4.74 15.17 -6.45
CA ASN A 34 4.02 13.99 -5.96
C ASN A 34 4.54 12.66 -6.55
N LEU A 35 5.28 12.70 -7.65
CA LEU A 35 5.81 11.50 -8.29
C LEU A 35 7.30 11.29 -8.04
N ASP A 36 7.97 12.23 -7.38
CA ASP A 36 9.37 12.06 -7.05
C ASP A 36 9.53 10.93 -6.02
N ILE A 37 10.57 10.11 -6.22
CA ILE A 37 10.84 8.97 -5.36
C ILE A 37 11.76 9.39 -4.23
N ASP A 38 11.48 8.91 -3.00
CA ASP A 38 12.36 9.14 -1.86
C ASP A 38 13.75 8.57 -2.15
N LYS A 39 14.79 9.27 -1.68
CA LYS A 39 16.18 8.93 -2.00
C LYS A 39 16.58 7.52 -1.57
N ASP A 40 16.05 7.05 -0.45
CA ASP A 40 16.35 5.70 0.05
C ASP A 40 15.62 4.60 -0.71
N ASN A 41 14.60 4.94 -1.52
CA ASN A 41 13.89 4.02 -2.41
C ASN A 41 13.53 2.69 -1.72
N PRO A 42 12.81 2.73 -0.57
CA PRO A 42 12.67 1.56 0.30
C PRO A 42 11.85 0.42 -0.31
N LEU A 43 11.00 0.71 -1.30
CA LEU A 43 10.15 -0.30 -1.94
C LEU A 43 10.62 -0.67 -3.34
N LYS A 44 11.89 -0.39 -3.67
CA LYS A 44 12.44 -0.79 -4.97
C LYS A 44 12.25 -2.29 -5.19
N GLY A 45 11.70 -2.63 -6.36
CA GLY A 45 11.43 -4.03 -6.71
C GLY A 45 10.22 -4.64 -6.02
N LYS A 46 9.44 -3.85 -5.28
CA LYS A 46 8.22 -4.32 -4.61
C LYS A 46 6.98 -3.92 -5.38
N LEU A 47 5.96 -4.76 -5.31
CA LEU A 47 4.67 -4.51 -5.94
C LEU A 47 3.56 -4.60 -4.89
N LEU A 48 2.74 -3.54 -4.81
CA LEU A 48 1.53 -3.56 -4.00
C LEU A 48 0.34 -3.93 -4.90
N ILE A 49 -0.36 -4.98 -4.55
CA ILE A 49 -1.61 -5.35 -5.21
C ILE A 49 -2.76 -4.82 -4.35
N GLN A 50 -3.59 -3.95 -4.93
CA GLN A 50 -4.75 -3.39 -4.26
C GLN A 50 -6.01 -4.09 -4.75
N MET A 51 -6.80 -4.61 -3.80
CA MET A 51 -8.07 -5.28 -4.11
C MET A 51 -9.20 -4.54 -3.39
N PHE A 52 -10.13 -3.97 -4.16
CA PHE A 52 -11.25 -3.21 -3.62
C PHE A 52 -12.57 -3.81 -4.09
N GLU A 53 -13.48 -4.08 -3.15
CA GLU A 53 -14.84 -4.52 -3.47
C GLU A 53 -15.71 -3.36 -3.96
N LYS A 54 -15.44 -2.15 -3.48
CA LYS A 54 -16.14 -0.94 -3.88
C LYS A 54 -15.15 0.08 -4.41
N THR A 55 -15.61 0.91 -5.33
CA THR A 55 -14.78 1.98 -5.86
C THR A 55 -14.52 3.02 -4.77
N SER A 56 -13.26 3.18 -4.39
CA SER A 56 -12.82 4.18 -3.43
C SER A 56 -11.69 4.97 -4.04
N LEU A 57 -12.04 5.99 -4.82
CA LEU A 57 -11.08 6.74 -5.63
C LEU A 57 -9.97 7.38 -4.78
N ARG A 58 -10.35 8.07 -3.70
CA ARG A 58 -9.38 8.75 -2.84
C ARG A 58 -8.38 7.76 -2.22
N THR A 59 -8.87 6.65 -1.70
CA THR A 59 -8.02 5.63 -1.09
C THR A 59 -7.07 5.02 -2.11
N ARG A 60 -7.57 4.69 -3.31
CA ARG A 60 -6.73 4.12 -4.37
C ARG A 60 -5.63 5.07 -4.79
N ILE A 61 -5.96 6.34 -5.00
CA ILE A 61 -4.97 7.36 -5.38
C ILE A 61 -3.95 7.56 -4.28
N SER A 62 -4.40 7.63 -3.03
CA SER A 62 -3.51 7.81 -1.88
C SER A 62 -2.48 6.68 -1.78
N PHE A 63 -2.91 5.43 -1.87
CA PHE A 63 -1.98 4.29 -1.86
C PHE A 63 -1.08 4.26 -3.08
N TYR A 64 -1.62 4.57 -4.27
CA TYR A 64 -0.82 4.63 -5.49
C TYR A 64 0.34 5.61 -5.33
N LEU A 65 0.05 6.83 -4.89
CA LEU A 65 1.08 7.86 -4.72
C LEU A 65 2.09 7.47 -3.63
N ALA A 66 1.61 6.91 -2.51
CA ALA A 66 2.49 6.49 -1.42
C ALA A 66 3.50 5.43 -1.91
N ILE A 67 3.03 4.42 -2.62
CA ILE A 67 3.89 3.36 -3.12
C ILE A 67 4.88 3.89 -4.16
N LYS A 68 4.43 4.78 -5.06
CA LYS A 68 5.31 5.42 -6.05
C LYS A 68 6.39 6.24 -5.38
N GLN A 69 6.03 7.05 -4.40
CA GLN A 69 6.99 7.87 -3.66
C GLN A 69 8.03 7.04 -2.91
N LEU A 70 7.68 5.83 -2.51
CA LEU A 70 8.62 4.91 -1.85
C LEU A 70 9.39 4.03 -2.84
N GLY A 71 9.15 4.18 -4.13
CA GLY A 71 9.90 3.48 -5.18
C GLY A 71 9.30 2.17 -5.65
N GLY A 72 8.12 1.81 -5.19
CA GLY A 72 7.44 0.57 -5.58
C GLY A 72 6.50 0.74 -6.76
N GLY A 73 5.96 -0.38 -7.22
CA GLY A 73 4.89 -0.41 -8.21
C GLY A 73 3.56 -0.78 -7.56
N THR A 74 2.46 -0.53 -8.27
CA THR A 74 1.13 -0.87 -7.77
C THR A 74 0.24 -1.39 -8.90
N LEU A 75 -0.63 -2.33 -8.54
CA LEU A 75 -1.63 -2.88 -9.44
C LEU A 75 -2.96 -2.92 -8.70
N THR A 76 -4.02 -2.40 -9.31
CA THR A 76 -5.36 -2.42 -8.72
C THR A 76 -6.21 -3.45 -9.43
N LEU A 77 -6.79 -4.38 -8.67
CA LEU A 77 -7.67 -5.41 -9.19
C LEU A 77 -9.11 -5.14 -8.74
N ARG A 78 -10.06 -5.38 -9.65
CA ARG A 78 -11.49 -5.20 -9.39
C ARG A 78 -12.12 -6.54 -9.04
N PRO A 79 -13.24 -6.57 -8.31
CA PRO A 79 -13.91 -7.83 -7.95
C PRO A 79 -14.28 -8.70 -9.16
N ASN A 80 -14.71 -8.07 -10.25
CA ASN A 80 -15.07 -8.82 -11.46
C ASN A 80 -13.85 -9.47 -12.14
N GLU A 81 -12.68 -8.90 -11.98
CA GLU A 81 -11.44 -9.50 -12.49
C GLU A 81 -10.98 -10.68 -11.66
N LEU A 82 -11.35 -10.69 -10.37
CA LEU A 82 -10.97 -11.71 -9.41
C LEU A 82 -12.05 -12.79 -9.25
N HIS A 83 -13.26 -12.56 -9.77
CA HIS A 83 -14.42 -13.44 -9.59
C HIS A 83 -14.73 -13.74 -8.13
N LEU A 84 -14.48 -12.79 -7.24
CA LEU A 84 -14.69 -12.95 -5.80
C LEU A 84 -16.19 -13.17 -5.51
N GLY A 85 -16.50 -14.24 -4.76
CA GLY A 85 -17.85 -14.54 -4.33
C GLY A 85 -18.77 -15.14 -5.39
N GLN A 86 -18.25 -15.51 -6.57
CA GLN A 86 -19.05 -16.04 -7.68
C GLN A 86 -18.47 -17.33 -8.26
N GLY A 87 -17.98 -18.22 -7.41
CA GLY A 87 -17.43 -19.49 -7.86
C GLY A 87 -16.06 -19.44 -8.49
N GLY A 88 -15.41 -18.28 -8.49
CA GLY A 88 -14.02 -18.11 -8.88
C GLY A 88 -13.06 -18.35 -7.71
N GLU A 89 -11.87 -17.80 -7.81
CA GLU A 89 -10.89 -17.92 -6.75
C GLU A 89 -11.35 -17.20 -5.48
N SER A 90 -11.08 -17.80 -4.32
CA SER A 90 -11.30 -17.13 -3.04
C SER A 90 -10.29 -16.00 -2.85
N ILE A 91 -10.58 -15.05 -1.94
CA ILE A 91 -9.66 -13.98 -1.63
C ILE A 91 -8.29 -14.52 -1.18
N PRO A 92 -8.20 -15.52 -0.28
CA PRO A 92 -6.91 -16.11 0.08
C PRO A 92 -6.15 -16.71 -1.10
N ASP A 93 -6.85 -17.39 -2.00
CA ASP A 93 -6.21 -18.01 -3.17
C ASP A 93 -5.69 -16.95 -4.14
N THR A 94 -6.46 -15.89 -4.36
CA THR A 94 -6.03 -14.77 -5.19
C THR A 94 -4.80 -14.08 -4.58
N ALA A 95 -4.75 -13.93 -3.28
CA ALA A 95 -3.63 -13.29 -2.60
C ALA A 95 -2.33 -14.09 -2.69
N LYS A 96 -2.40 -15.39 -2.99
CA LYS A 96 -1.21 -16.24 -3.17
C LYS A 96 -0.57 -16.12 -4.54
N ILE A 97 -1.28 -15.59 -5.49
CA ILE A 97 -0.76 -15.34 -6.83
C ILE A 97 0.18 -14.15 -6.80
#